data_0f0be3154f68f0fe47d15b16715ee4e6
#
_entry.id   0f0be3154f68f0fe47d15b16715ee4e6
#
_cell.length_a   1.000
_cell.length_b   1.000
_cell.length_c   1.000
_cell.angle_alpha   90.00
_cell.angle_beta   90.00
_cell.angle_gamma   90.00
#
_symmetry.space_group_name_H-M   'P 1'
#
loop_
_entity.id
_entity.type
_entity.pdbx_description
1 polymer ?
#
loop_
_entity_poly.entity_id
_entity_poly.type
_entity_poly.pdbx_seq_one_letter_code
_entity_poly.pdbx_strand_id
1 'polypeptide(L)'
;MFAYLVRRLALMLVTLFGISVIIFVLLRVVPGNIVDILFDAAGFVDPAEKASLEKELGLSQPIVVQYFNWIGGLFRGDLGYSYVSEKPALQEILPRIPITAKLAGLALLFSASIGIPLGVISAVHQGTRLDYTLRVISLSGLSLPSFWLGLLILMASVSMFGAMPIFNPNPKTWTEAFAIYAVPAMAVGFRSAALTMRITRSSMLEILRQDYIRTARAKGASEASVNYHHALKNAVLPVITVIGIEAAFLIGGLIVTETVFNIPGIARFLVEALRWRDYPIVQNLVMFIACVVVFTNFVVDLLYAAIDPRIRFGD
;
A
#
# COMPACT_ATOMS: atom_id res chain seq x y z
N MET A 1 14.23 -2.55 -25.50
CA MET A 1 12.99 -3.04 -24.88
C MET A 1 13.15 -4.42 -24.27
N PHE A 2 13.50 -5.47 -25.04
CA PHE A 2 13.62 -6.83 -24.50
C PHE A 2 14.69 -6.93 -23.40
N ALA A 3 15.90 -6.44 -23.64
CA ALA A 3 16.99 -6.41 -22.64
C ALA A 3 16.61 -5.64 -21.35
N TYR A 4 15.90 -4.52 -21.47
CA TYR A 4 15.38 -3.77 -20.35
C TYR A 4 14.41 -4.59 -19.51
N LEU A 5 13.44 -5.27 -20.16
CA LEU A 5 12.48 -6.15 -19.49
C LEU A 5 13.17 -7.30 -18.76
N VAL A 6 14.12 -7.98 -19.41
CA VAL A 6 14.88 -9.08 -18.82
C VAL A 6 15.66 -8.59 -17.60
N ARG A 7 16.35 -7.45 -17.69
CA ARG A 7 17.09 -6.86 -16.57
C ARG A 7 16.16 -6.51 -15.41
N ARG A 8 14.98 -5.94 -15.69
CA ARG A 8 13.99 -5.60 -14.65
C ARG A 8 13.43 -6.83 -13.98
N LEU A 9 13.07 -7.87 -14.74
CA LEU A 9 12.63 -9.15 -14.19
C LEU A 9 13.71 -9.82 -13.33
N ALA A 10 14.95 -9.80 -13.77
CA ALA A 10 16.07 -10.32 -12.99
C ALA A 10 16.24 -9.58 -11.66
N LEU A 11 16.17 -8.24 -11.66
CA LEU A 11 16.22 -7.44 -10.45
C LEU A 11 15.04 -7.72 -9.52
N MET A 12 13.82 -7.92 -10.06
CA MET A 12 12.66 -8.34 -9.26
C MET A 12 12.92 -9.65 -8.54
N LEU A 13 13.43 -10.67 -9.23
CA LEU A 13 13.75 -11.97 -8.64
C LEU A 13 14.82 -11.86 -7.56
N VAL A 14 15.88 -11.09 -7.79
CA VAL A 14 16.93 -10.84 -6.80
C VAL A 14 16.37 -10.14 -5.56
N THR A 15 15.51 -9.14 -5.75
CA THR A 15 14.86 -8.42 -4.64
C THR A 15 13.96 -9.36 -3.83
N LEU A 16 13.09 -10.15 -4.48
CA LEU A 16 12.22 -11.10 -3.82
C LEU A 16 13.00 -12.19 -3.07
N PHE A 17 14.08 -12.69 -3.68
CA PHE A 17 14.99 -13.61 -3.02
C PHE A 17 15.61 -12.98 -1.78
N GLY A 18 16.16 -11.76 -1.88
CA GLY A 18 16.72 -11.04 -0.74
C GLY A 18 15.70 -10.84 0.40
N ILE A 19 14.48 -10.44 0.08
CA ILE A 19 13.39 -10.27 1.06
C ILE A 19 13.03 -11.61 1.70
N SER A 20 12.96 -12.70 0.92
CA SER A 20 12.67 -14.04 1.47
C SER A 20 13.69 -14.50 2.49
N VAL A 21 14.98 -14.29 2.21
CA VAL A 21 16.06 -14.60 3.16
C VAL A 21 15.96 -13.73 4.40
N ILE A 22 15.77 -12.41 4.23
CA ILE A 22 15.72 -11.46 5.35
C ILE A 22 14.56 -11.80 6.28
N ILE A 23 13.33 -11.95 5.77
CA ILE A 23 12.17 -12.25 6.64
C ILE A 23 12.32 -13.59 7.33
N PHE A 24 12.82 -14.58 6.63
CA PHE A 24 13.04 -15.90 7.19
C PHE A 24 14.03 -15.89 8.35
N VAL A 25 15.18 -15.19 8.18
CA VAL A 25 16.21 -15.06 9.20
C VAL A 25 15.72 -14.19 10.36
N LEU A 26 15.08 -13.04 10.09
CA LEU A 26 14.57 -12.14 11.13
C LEU A 26 13.63 -12.85 12.10
N LEU A 27 12.71 -13.68 11.60
CA LEU A 27 11.77 -14.41 12.45
C LEU A 27 12.48 -15.44 13.36
N ARG A 28 13.67 -15.89 13.01
CA ARG A 28 14.43 -16.90 13.78
C ARG A 28 15.53 -16.32 14.65
N VAL A 29 15.95 -15.08 14.38
CA VAL A 29 16.91 -14.35 15.24
C VAL A 29 16.21 -13.79 16.48
N VAL A 30 14.91 -13.48 16.40
CA VAL A 30 14.15 -13.01 17.54
C VAL A 30 13.98 -14.17 18.55
N PRO A 31 14.43 -14.00 19.82
CA PRO A 31 14.37 -15.07 20.82
C PRO A 31 12.94 -15.55 21.10
N GLY A 32 12.77 -16.86 21.25
CA GLY A 32 11.49 -17.53 21.48
C GLY A 32 10.73 -17.81 20.18
N ASN A 33 9.83 -18.79 20.21
CA ASN A 33 8.99 -19.21 19.12
C ASN A 33 7.53 -19.27 19.55
N ILE A 34 6.61 -19.72 18.67
CA ILE A 34 5.18 -19.85 19.01
C ILE A 34 4.96 -20.81 20.19
N VAL A 35 5.76 -21.86 20.27
CA VAL A 35 5.63 -22.85 21.34
C VAL A 35 5.94 -22.23 22.69
N ASP A 36 6.97 -21.36 22.76
CA ASP A 36 7.28 -20.59 23.97
C ASP A 36 6.07 -19.74 24.40
N ILE A 37 5.43 -19.04 23.47
CA ILE A 37 4.27 -18.19 23.76
C ILE A 37 3.07 -19.02 24.27
N LEU A 38 2.79 -20.16 23.65
CA LEU A 38 1.67 -21.02 24.04
C LEU A 38 1.88 -21.60 25.43
N PHE A 39 3.10 -22.06 25.73
CA PHE A 39 3.42 -22.64 27.06
C PHE A 39 3.50 -21.58 28.15
N ASP A 40 4.06 -20.38 27.86
CA ASP A 40 4.08 -19.26 28.79
C ASP A 40 2.66 -18.81 29.16
N ALA A 41 1.76 -18.79 28.18
CA ALA A 41 0.34 -18.47 28.40
C ALA A 41 -0.41 -19.53 29.23
N ALA A 42 -0.05 -20.79 29.10
CA ALA A 42 -0.62 -21.89 29.86
C ALA A 42 -0.14 -21.97 31.32
N GLY A 43 0.98 -21.28 31.65
CA GLY A 43 1.53 -21.25 33.01
C GLY A 43 2.15 -22.55 33.52
N PHE A 44 2.24 -23.58 32.68
CA PHE A 44 2.83 -24.88 32.96
C PHE A 44 3.65 -25.36 31.76
N VAL A 45 4.85 -25.82 32.00
CA VAL A 45 5.75 -26.28 30.94
C VAL A 45 6.18 -27.72 31.23
N ASP A 46 5.64 -28.69 30.47
CA ASP A 46 6.27 -29.99 30.36
C ASP A 46 7.34 -29.93 29.23
N PRO A 47 8.63 -30.08 29.54
CA PRO A 47 9.69 -30.01 28.54
C PRO A 47 9.54 -31.06 27.43
N ALA A 48 8.94 -32.22 27.73
CA ALA A 48 8.74 -33.28 26.75
C ALA A 48 7.63 -32.92 25.75
N GLU A 49 6.54 -32.34 26.24
CA GLU A 49 5.43 -31.85 25.42
C GLU A 49 5.86 -30.70 24.53
N LYS A 50 6.63 -29.75 25.08
CA LYS A 50 7.23 -28.63 24.33
C LYS A 50 8.10 -29.13 23.18
N ALA A 51 9.03 -30.06 23.45
CA ALA A 51 9.91 -30.63 22.42
C ALA A 51 9.14 -31.40 21.34
N SER A 52 8.06 -32.08 21.73
CA SER A 52 7.16 -32.79 20.80
C SER A 52 6.49 -31.80 19.84
N LEU A 53 5.93 -30.70 20.35
CA LEU A 53 5.27 -29.67 19.54
C LEU A 53 6.24 -28.95 18.62
N GLU A 54 7.46 -28.61 19.10
CA GLU A 54 8.50 -28.03 18.25
C GLU A 54 8.90 -28.96 17.09
N LYS A 55 8.94 -30.25 17.33
CA LYS A 55 9.22 -31.25 16.30
C LYS A 55 8.07 -31.36 15.29
N GLU A 56 6.83 -31.38 15.76
CA GLU A 56 5.62 -31.42 14.93
C GLU A 56 5.53 -30.19 14.01
N LEU A 57 5.81 -28.98 14.53
CA LEU A 57 5.84 -27.76 13.76
C LEU A 57 7.10 -27.61 12.89
N GLY A 58 8.03 -28.57 12.92
CA GLY A 58 9.27 -28.57 12.14
C GLY A 58 10.31 -27.55 12.59
N LEU A 59 10.14 -26.94 13.77
CA LEU A 59 11.04 -25.92 14.31
C LEU A 59 12.37 -26.51 14.79
N SER A 60 12.41 -27.81 15.07
CA SER A 60 13.62 -28.55 15.45
C SER A 60 14.56 -28.90 14.28
N GLN A 61 14.12 -28.66 13.02
CA GLN A 61 14.94 -28.93 11.84
C GLN A 61 16.05 -27.88 11.67
N PRO A 62 17.15 -28.20 10.96
CA PRO A 62 18.15 -27.21 10.60
C PRO A 62 17.53 -26.04 9.84
N ILE A 63 17.97 -24.81 10.17
CA ILE A 63 17.41 -23.56 9.60
C ILE A 63 17.39 -23.57 8.06
N VAL A 64 18.44 -24.12 7.46
CA VAL A 64 18.53 -24.21 5.98
C VAL A 64 17.44 -25.10 5.40
N VAL A 65 17.14 -26.23 6.07
CA VAL A 65 16.08 -27.16 5.66
C VAL A 65 14.70 -26.49 5.77
N GLN A 66 14.44 -25.79 6.87
CA GLN A 66 13.21 -25.01 7.05
C GLN A 66 13.02 -23.97 5.94
N TYR A 67 14.09 -23.26 5.54
CA TYR A 67 14.03 -22.27 4.45
C TYR A 67 13.66 -22.91 3.12
N PHE A 68 14.35 -23.99 2.73
CA PHE A 68 14.07 -24.66 1.45
C PHE A 68 12.70 -25.33 1.43
N ASN A 69 12.24 -25.85 2.57
CA ASN A 69 10.87 -26.39 2.68
C ASN A 69 9.83 -25.29 2.46
N TRP A 70 9.98 -24.12 3.09
CA TRP A 70 9.07 -23.00 2.90
C TRP A 70 9.10 -22.48 1.45
N ILE A 71 10.28 -22.20 0.89
CA ILE A 71 10.39 -21.71 -0.50
C ILE A 71 9.86 -22.76 -1.49
N GLY A 72 10.17 -24.04 -1.27
CA GLY A 72 9.64 -25.13 -2.09
C GLY A 72 8.11 -25.25 -2.01
N GLY A 73 7.53 -24.99 -0.84
CA GLY A 73 6.09 -24.90 -0.64
C GLY A 73 5.47 -23.76 -1.45
N LEU A 74 6.06 -22.55 -1.40
CA LEU A 74 5.60 -21.39 -2.18
C LEU A 74 5.47 -21.70 -3.69
N PHE A 75 6.46 -22.38 -4.27
CA PHE A 75 6.42 -22.77 -5.69
C PHE A 75 5.37 -23.85 -6.02
N ARG A 76 4.92 -24.62 -5.02
CA ARG A 76 3.87 -25.63 -5.17
C ARG A 76 2.48 -25.09 -4.82
N GLY A 77 2.37 -23.83 -4.35
CA GLY A 77 1.14 -23.24 -3.84
C GLY A 77 0.76 -23.71 -2.43
N ASP A 78 1.65 -24.39 -1.75
CA ASP A 78 1.51 -24.79 -0.35
C ASP A 78 2.14 -23.72 0.55
N LEU A 79 1.30 -22.93 1.18
CA LEU A 79 1.72 -21.88 2.12
C LEU A 79 1.85 -22.40 3.57
N GLY A 80 1.71 -23.70 3.79
CA GLY A 80 1.68 -24.29 5.12
C GLY A 80 0.41 -23.99 5.90
N TYR A 81 0.46 -24.25 7.21
CA TYR A 81 -0.67 -24.08 8.13
C TYR A 81 -0.33 -23.01 9.16
N SER A 82 -1.32 -22.20 9.53
CA SER A 82 -1.22 -21.29 10.68
C SER A 82 -0.98 -22.08 11.95
N TYR A 83 -0.03 -21.68 12.74
CA TYR A 83 0.25 -22.30 14.04
C TYR A 83 -0.81 -21.97 15.10
N VAL A 84 -1.59 -20.91 14.87
CA VAL A 84 -2.61 -20.43 15.83
C VAL A 84 -3.99 -21.00 15.49
N SER A 85 -4.37 -20.96 14.22
CA SER A 85 -5.71 -21.39 13.78
C SER A 85 -5.76 -22.84 13.27
N GLU A 86 -4.59 -23.46 13.07
CA GLU A 86 -4.43 -24.82 12.50
C GLU A 86 -5.04 -24.96 11.09
N LYS A 87 -5.34 -23.85 10.43
CA LYS A 87 -5.91 -23.82 9.08
C LYS A 87 -4.84 -23.57 8.02
N PRO A 88 -5.06 -24.01 6.78
CA PRO A 88 -4.17 -23.67 5.67
C PRO A 88 -3.99 -22.15 5.56
N ALA A 89 -2.73 -21.68 5.53
CA ALA A 89 -2.41 -20.25 5.49
C ALA A 89 -3.08 -19.53 4.30
N LEU A 90 -3.21 -20.21 3.16
CA LEU A 90 -3.90 -19.67 1.99
C LEU A 90 -5.38 -19.32 2.27
N GLN A 91 -6.09 -20.16 3.04
CA GLN A 91 -7.49 -19.93 3.40
C GLN A 91 -7.66 -18.73 4.32
N GLU A 92 -6.64 -18.43 5.14
CA GLU A 92 -6.65 -17.28 6.02
C GLU A 92 -6.27 -15.98 5.30
N ILE A 93 -5.35 -16.04 4.34
CA ILE A 93 -4.82 -14.89 3.62
C ILE A 93 -5.77 -14.45 2.49
N LEU A 94 -6.23 -15.39 1.68
CA LEU A 94 -6.95 -15.11 0.43
C LEU A 94 -8.21 -14.23 0.61
N PRO A 95 -9.08 -14.44 1.63
CA PRO A 95 -10.25 -13.59 1.84
C PRO A 95 -9.93 -12.15 2.23
N ARG A 96 -8.73 -11.90 2.78
CA ARG A 96 -8.30 -10.57 3.25
C ARG A 96 -7.71 -9.70 2.14
N ILE A 97 -7.18 -10.32 1.08
CA ILE A 97 -6.59 -9.60 -0.06
C ILE A 97 -7.57 -8.60 -0.70
N PRO A 98 -8.80 -8.99 -1.10
CA PRO A 98 -9.72 -8.05 -1.73
C PRO A 98 -10.17 -6.93 -0.80
N ILE A 99 -10.14 -7.13 0.51
CA ILE A 99 -10.50 -6.12 1.51
C ILE A 99 -9.47 -4.98 1.49
N THR A 100 -8.19 -5.32 1.66
CA THR A 100 -7.09 -4.35 1.60
C THR A 100 -6.96 -3.72 0.20
N ALA A 101 -7.13 -4.50 -0.87
CA ALA A 101 -7.07 -4.00 -2.24
C ALA A 101 -8.17 -2.96 -2.53
N LYS A 102 -9.41 -3.19 -2.07
CA LYS A 102 -10.50 -2.20 -2.20
C LYS A 102 -10.18 -0.92 -1.44
N LEU A 103 -9.69 -1.04 -0.21
CA LEU A 103 -9.33 0.12 0.61
C LEU A 103 -8.20 0.94 -0.04
N ALA A 104 -7.12 0.28 -0.47
CA ALA A 104 -6.01 0.92 -1.16
C ALA A 104 -6.45 1.57 -2.49
N GLY A 105 -7.24 0.85 -3.29
CA GLY A 105 -7.77 1.35 -4.57
C GLY A 105 -8.65 2.59 -4.40
N LEU A 106 -9.55 2.61 -3.41
CA LEU A 106 -10.37 3.78 -3.11
C LEU A 106 -9.55 4.95 -2.58
N ALA A 107 -8.52 4.70 -1.76
CA ALA A 107 -7.62 5.75 -1.28
C ALA A 107 -6.82 6.39 -2.44
N LEU A 108 -6.35 5.59 -3.40
CA LEU A 108 -5.67 6.07 -4.60
C LEU A 108 -6.63 6.83 -5.52
N LEU A 109 -7.84 6.33 -5.71
CA LEU A 109 -8.86 7.00 -6.50
C LEU A 109 -9.20 8.37 -5.88
N PHE A 110 -9.38 8.43 -4.58
CA PHE A 110 -9.58 9.68 -3.84
C PHE A 110 -8.39 10.63 -4.03
N SER A 111 -7.16 10.11 -3.87
CA SER A 111 -5.93 10.88 -4.08
C SER A 111 -5.85 11.49 -5.48
N ALA A 112 -6.10 10.72 -6.51
CA ALA A 112 -6.02 11.18 -7.89
C ALA A 112 -7.17 12.15 -8.23
N SER A 113 -8.41 11.82 -7.84
CA SER A 113 -9.61 12.60 -8.17
C SER A 113 -9.67 13.97 -7.47
N ILE A 114 -9.01 14.10 -6.31
CA ILE A 114 -8.93 15.36 -5.56
C ILE A 114 -7.59 16.06 -5.80
N GLY A 115 -6.48 15.32 -5.70
CA GLY A 115 -5.13 15.88 -5.76
C GLY A 115 -4.80 16.48 -7.12
N ILE A 116 -5.14 15.80 -8.23
CA ILE A 116 -4.82 16.32 -9.56
C ILE A 116 -5.60 17.61 -9.86
N PRO A 117 -6.94 17.69 -9.75
CA PRO A 117 -7.67 18.91 -10.02
C PRO A 117 -7.25 20.08 -9.13
N LEU A 118 -7.08 19.84 -7.82
CA LEU A 118 -6.64 20.89 -6.90
C LEU A 118 -5.21 21.36 -7.20
N GLY A 119 -4.33 20.47 -7.65
CA GLY A 119 -2.98 20.81 -8.10
C GLY A 119 -2.99 21.72 -9.34
N VAL A 120 -3.84 21.40 -10.33
CA VAL A 120 -4.04 22.24 -11.54
C VAL A 120 -4.61 23.60 -11.15
N ILE A 121 -5.68 23.64 -10.33
CA ILE A 121 -6.31 24.89 -9.88
C ILE A 121 -5.28 25.77 -9.14
N SER A 122 -4.51 25.20 -8.23
CA SER A 122 -3.46 25.90 -7.47
C SER A 122 -2.37 26.46 -8.39
N ALA A 123 -1.95 25.73 -9.44
CA ALA A 123 -0.95 26.17 -10.39
C ALA A 123 -1.45 27.33 -11.29
N VAL A 124 -2.67 27.19 -11.81
CA VAL A 124 -3.30 28.21 -12.69
C VAL A 124 -3.54 29.53 -11.92
N HIS A 125 -3.88 29.45 -10.63
CA HIS A 125 -4.10 30.61 -9.77
C HIS A 125 -2.89 30.97 -8.92
N GLN A 126 -1.66 30.74 -9.42
CA GLN A 126 -0.42 30.97 -8.70
C GLN A 126 -0.38 32.37 -8.04
N GLY A 127 -0.03 32.43 -6.74
CA GLY A 127 0.12 33.68 -5.98
C GLY A 127 -1.19 34.28 -5.46
N THR A 128 -2.34 33.70 -5.76
CA THR A 128 -3.64 34.16 -5.23
C THR A 128 -3.93 33.59 -3.83
N ARG A 129 -4.96 34.14 -3.17
CA ARG A 129 -5.45 33.58 -1.89
C ARG A 129 -5.89 32.13 -2.00
N LEU A 130 -6.48 31.74 -3.14
CA LEU A 130 -6.89 30.37 -3.40
C LEU A 130 -5.67 29.43 -3.43
N ASP A 131 -4.64 29.78 -4.18
CA ASP A 131 -3.38 29.00 -4.21
C ASP A 131 -2.79 28.85 -2.80
N TYR A 132 -2.74 29.96 -2.03
CA TYR A 132 -2.24 29.90 -0.66
C TYR A 132 -3.05 28.96 0.23
N THR A 133 -4.39 29.07 0.21
CA THR A 133 -5.27 28.21 1.00
C THR A 133 -5.11 26.73 0.65
N LEU A 134 -5.07 26.41 -0.65
CA LEU A 134 -4.87 25.03 -1.11
C LEU A 134 -3.52 24.45 -0.67
N ARG A 135 -2.46 25.27 -0.70
CA ARG A 135 -1.14 24.86 -0.18
C ARG A 135 -1.14 24.62 1.33
N VAL A 136 -1.84 25.45 2.10
CA VAL A 136 -1.97 25.24 3.55
C VAL A 136 -2.73 23.94 3.84
N ILE A 137 -3.83 23.68 3.15
CA ILE A 137 -4.59 22.43 3.28
C ILE A 137 -3.71 21.22 2.91
N SER A 138 -2.95 21.32 1.82
CA SER A 138 -2.02 20.25 1.42
C SER A 138 -0.93 20.01 2.47
N LEU A 139 -0.34 21.06 3.04
CA LEU A 139 0.64 20.94 4.11
C LEU A 139 0.05 20.26 5.34
N SER A 140 -1.18 20.63 5.72
CA SER A 140 -1.90 19.98 6.83
C SER A 140 -2.08 18.48 6.58
N GLY A 141 -2.45 18.10 5.34
CA GLY A 141 -2.61 16.68 4.98
C GLY A 141 -1.31 15.87 5.05
N LEU A 142 -0.17 16.50 4.80
CA LEU A 142 1.15 15.85 4.93
C LEU A 142 1.66 15.79 6.38
N SER A 143 1.24 16.75 7.21
CA SER A 143 1.70 16.87 8.60
C SER A 143 0.89 16.03 9.58
N LEU A 144 -0.38 15.77 9.28
CA LEU A 144 -1.27 15.03 10.16
C LEU A 144 -1.07 13.51 9.99
N PRO A 145 -0.92 12.75 11.09
CA PRO A 145 -0.92 11.30 11.02
C PRO A 145 -2.28 10.78 10.50
N SER A 146 -2.27 9.86 9.54
CA SER A 146 -3.50 9.31 8.95
C SER A 146 -4.43 8.65 9.98
N PHE A 147 -3.87 8.00 11.00
CA PHE A 147 -4.65 7.39 12.07
C PHE A 147 -5.38 8.44 12.92
N TRP A 148 -4.73 9.57 13.22
CA TRP A 148 -5.33 10.64 13.99
C TRP A 148 -6.49 11.27 13.21
N LEU A 149 -6.30 11.51 11.91
CA LEU A 149 -7.38 11.94 11.03
C LEU A 149 -8.52 10.92 11.00
N GLY A 150 -8.20 9.62 10.94
CA GLY A 150 -9.17 8.54 11.01
C GLY A 150 -10.00 8.59 12.29
N LEU A 151 -9.36 8.78 13.45
CA LEU A 151 -10.05 8.93 14.74
C LEU A 151 -10.96 10.16 14.77
N LEU A 152 -10.50 11.30 14.26
CA LEU A 152 -11.33 12.51 14.17
C LEU A 152 -12.56 12.30 13.28
N ILE A 153 -12.41 11.61 12.17
CA ILE A 153 -13.54 11.28 11.28
C ILE A 153 -14.51 10.33 11.99
N LEU A 154 -14.02 9.33 12.73
CA LEU A 154 -14.88 8.45 13.52
C LEU A 154 -15.64 9.23 14.60
N MET A 155 -14.98 10.10 15.34
CA MET A 155 -15.63 10.95 16.35
C MET A 155 -16.68 11.87 15.73
N ALA A 156 -16.37 12.50 14.61
CA ALA A 156 -17.32 13.32 13.87
C ALA A 156 -18.52 12.50 13.36
N SER A 157 -18.26 11.29 12.86
CA SER A 157 -19.34 10.39 12.39
C SER A 157 -20.30 10.01 13.51
N VAL A 158 -19.77 9.70 14.69
CA VAL A 158 -20.62 9.42 15.87
C VAL A 158 -21.41 10.65 16.29
N SER A 159 -20.75 11.82 16.35
CA SER A 159 -21.40 13.07 16.76
C SER A 159 -22.49 13.53 15.81
N MET A 160 -22.28 13.39 14.49
CA MET A 160 -23.20 13.90 13.46
C MET A 160 -24.28 12.89 13.06
N PHE A 161 -23.97 11.61 13.05
CA PHE A 161 -24.83 10.56 12.50
C PHE A 161 -25.23 9.51 13.54
N GLY A 162 -24.72 9.57 14.77
CA GLY A 162 -24.98 8.58 15.82
C GLY A 162 -24.45 7.17 15.51
N ALA A 163 -23.61 7.02 14.47
CA ALA A 163 -23.12 5.73 14.01
C ALA A 163 -21.62 5.78 13.71
N MET A 164 -20.93 4.68 14.03
CA MET A 164 -19.54 4.47 13.62
C MET A 164 -19.48 3.72 12.30
N PRO A 165 -18.75 4.20 11.29
CA PRO A 165 -18.46 3.44 10.07
C PRO A 165 -17.41 2.36 10.35
N ILE A 166 -17.80 1.33 11.13
CA ILE A 166 -16.97 0.16 11.42
C ILE A 166 -17.25 -0.90 10.36
N PHE A 167 -16.24 -1.71 10.09
CA PHE A 167 -16.38 -2.81 9.12
C PHE A 167 -17.53 -3.75 9.49
N ASN A 168 -18.45 -3.93 8.54
CA ASN A 168 -19.55 -4.87 8.60
C ASN A 168 -19.44 -5.82 7.40
N PRO A 169 -19.24 -7.13 7.60
CA PRO A 169 -19.12 -8.09 6.50
C PRO A 169 -20.42 -8.26 5.71
N ASN A 170 -21.56 -7.90 6.31
CA ASN A 170 -22.90 -8.05 5.73
C ASN A 170 -23.66 -6.70 5.73
N PRO A 171 -23.23 -5.73 4.92
CA PRO A 171 -23.92 -4.45 4.84
C PRO A 171 -25.34 -4.62 4.29
N LYS A 172 -26.32 -3.97 4.94
CA LYS A 172 -27.73 -4.06 4.54
C LYS A 172 -28.08 -3.18 3.36
N THR A 173 -27.30 -2.12 3.14
CA THR A 173 -27.51 -1.15 2.07
C THR A 173 -26.23 -0.89 1.31
N TRP A 174 -26.35 -0.45 0.06
CA TRP A 174 -25.16 -0.05 -0.73
C TRP A 174 -24.43 1.17 -0.13
N THR A 175 -25.16 2.07 0.53
CA THR A 175 -24.58 3.23 1.23
C THR A 175 -23.74 2.82 2.42
N GLU A 176 -24.19 1.83 3.20
CA GLU A 176 -23.40 1.23 4.28
C GLU A 176 -22.14 0.54 3.72
N ALA A 177 -22.31 -0.29 2.67
CA ALA A 177 -21.18 -0.95 2.00
C ALA A 177 -20.13 0.03 1.47
N PHE A 178 -20.58 1.17 0.93
CA PHE A 178 -19.70 2.22 0.47
C PHE A 178 -19.00 2.93 1.63
N ALA A 179 -19.74 3.32 2.68
CA ALA A 179 -19.21 4.05 3.83
C ALA A 179 -18.12 3.27 4.58
N ILE A 180 -18.26 1.94 4.68
CA ILE A 180 -17.27 1.04 5.32
C ILE A 180 -15.86 1.22 4.74
N TYR A 181 -15.76 1.45 3.42
CA TYR A 181 -14.47 1.63 2.75
C TYR A 181 -14.14 3.10 2.46
N ALA A 182 -15.15 3.91 2.12
CA ALA A 182 -14.95 5.30 1.71
C ALA A 182 -14.37 6.15 2.82
N VAL A 183 -14.90 6.03 4.04
CA VAL A 183 -14.45 6.81 5.20
C VAL A 183 -12.99 6.50 5.55
N PRO A 184 -12.57 5.23 5.75
CA PRO A 184 -11.17 4.90 5.94
C PRO A 184 -10.28 5.30 4.74
N ALA A 185 -10.77 5.10 3.50
CA ALA A 185 -10.04 5.49 2.30
C ALA A 185 -9.80 7.00 2.21
N MET A 186 -10.76 7.82 2.64
CA MET A 186 -10.59 9.28 2.72
C MET A 186 -9.53 9.67 3.75
N ALA A 187 -9.52 9.03 4.92
CA ALA A 187 -8.54 9.30 5.97
C ALA A 187 -7.10 9.05 5.50
N VAL A 188 -6.87 7.93 4.81
CA VAL A 188 -5.56 7.58 4.24
C VAL A 188 -5.28 8.39 2.98
N GLY A 189 -6.27 8.48 2.09
CA GLY A 189 -6.17 9.15 0.79
C GLY A 189 -5.96 10.65 0.90
N PHE A 190 -6.32 11.28 2.01
CA PHE A 190 -6.10 12.72 2.23
C PHE A 190 -4.61 13.09 2.21
N ARG A 191 -3.76 12.28 2.87
CA ARG A 191 -2.31 12.46 2.82
C ARG A 191 -1.77 12.27 1.40
N SER A 192 -2.21 11.21 0.73
CA SER A 192 -1.81 10.92 -0.65
C SER A 192 -2.32 11.99 -1.64
N ALA A 193 -3.54 12.51 -1.44
CA ALA A 193 -4.09 13.63 -2.23
C ALA A 193 -3.29 14.91 -2.04
N ALA A 194 -2.84 15.20 -0.83
CA ALA A 194 -2.00 16.35 -0.52
C ALA A 194 -0.65 16.26 -1.25
N LEU A 195 -0.02 15.09 -1.29
CA LEU A 195 1.23 14.87 -2.02
C LEU A 195 0.99 14.99 -3.54
N THR A 196 -0.03 14.33 -4.05
CA THR A 196 -0.43 14.36 -5.47
C THR A 196 -0.71 15.80 -5.93
N MET A 197 -1.46 16.58 -5.13
CA MET A 197 -1.72 17.99 -5.40
C MET A 197 -0.43 18.81 -5.50
N ARG A 198 0.50 18.63 -4.56
CA ARG A 198 1.77 19.37 -4.55
C ARG A 198 2.62 19.08 -5.78
N ILE A 199 2.73 17.79 -6.15
CA ILE A 199 3.51 17.39 -7.32
C ILE A 199 2.83 17.88 -8.60
N THR A 200 1.50 17.73 -8.72
CA THR A 200 0.74 18.25 -9.87
C THR A 200 0.94 19.74 -10.03
N ARG A 201 0.85 20.50 -8.93
CA ARG A 201 1.08 21.95 -8.95
C ARG A 201 2.48 22.29 -9.44
N SER A 202 3.51 21.64 -8.90
CA SER A 202 4.90 21.89 -9.28
C SER A 202 5.15 21.61 -10.76
N SER A 203 4.72 20.44 -11.24
CA SER A 203 4.85 20.04 -12.65
C SER A 203 4.07 20.97 -13.58
N MET A 204 2.85 21.37 -13.20
CA MET A 204 2.05 22.31 -13.99
C MET A 204 2.75 23.67 -14.11
N LEU A 205 3.32 24.19 -13.02
CA LEU A 205 4.04 25.49 -13.05
C LEU A 205 5.29 25.45 -13.94
N GLU A 206 5.99 24.32 -13.98
CA GLU A 206 7.14 24.12 -14.85
C GLU A 206 6.70 24.07 -16.33
N ILE A 207 5.67 23.29 -16.63
CA ILE A 207 5.16 23.12 -18.00
C ILE A 207 4.53 24.41 -18.53
N LEU A 208 3.75 25.15 -17.72
CA LEU A 208 3.09 26.38 -18.14
C LEU A 208 4.07 27.50 -18.58
N ARG A 209 5.35 27.39 -18.21
CA ARG A 209 6.43 28.35 -18.59
C ARG A 209 7.15 27.96 -19.90
N GLN A 210 6.86 26.79 -20.48
CA GLN A 210 7.53 26.31 -21.69
C GLN A 210 7.10 27.10 -22.95
N ASP A 211 7.98 27.20 -23.92
CA ASP A 211 7.76 27.99 -25.15
C ASP A 211 6.62 27.44 -26.02
N TYR A 212 6.41 26.12 -26.04
CA TYR A 212 5.30 25.54 -26.80
C TYR A 212 3.92 25.94 -26.21
N ILE A 213 3.83 26.22 -24.92
CA ILE A 213 2.62 26.75 -24.27
C ILE A 213 2.39 28.20 -24.71
N ARG A 214 3.44 29.01 -24.80
CA ARG A 214 3.34 30.40 -25.36
C ARG A 214 2.87 30.34 -26.80
N THR A 215 3.39 29.41 -27.58
CA THR A 215 2.98 29.20 -28.99
C THR A 215 1.51 28.81 -29.10
N ALA A 216 1.02 27.91 -28.21
CA ALA A 216 -0.40 27.51 -28.19
C ALA A 216 -1.31 28.71 -27.90
N ARG A 217 -0.96 29.57 -26.94
CA ARG A 217 -1.68 30.82 -26.66
C ARG A 217 -1.66 31.80 -27.84
N ALA A 218 -0.49 32.00 -28.47
CA ALA A 218 -0.34 32.85 -29.64
C ALA A 218 -1.19 32.39 -30.83
N LYS A 219 -1.46 31.08 -30.95
CA LYS A 219 -2.36 30.47 -31.94
C LYS A 219 -3.84 30.58 -31.57
N GLY A 220 -4.19 31.24 -30.46
CA GLY A 220 -5.58 31.44 -30.05
C GLY A 220 -6.22 30.30 -29.27
N ALA A 221 -5.42 29.35 -28.74
CA ALA A 221 -5.98 28.30 -27.88
C ALA A 221 -6.58 28.92 -26.60
N SER A 222 -7.78 28.45 -26.20
CA SER A 222 -8.39 28.87 -24.95
C SER A 222 -7.56 28.43 -23.73
N GLU A 223 -7.62 29.19 -22.62
CA GLU A 223 -6.88 28.83 -21.39
C GLU A 223 -7.27 27.43 -20.86
N ALA A 224 -8.52 27.01 -21.01
CA ALA A 224 -8.93 25.65 -20.67
C ALA A 224 -8.18 24.60 -21.52
N SER A 225 -8.08 24.81 -22.84
CA SER A 225 -7.31 23.93 -23.74
C SER A 225 -5.82 23.95 -23.40
N VAL A 226 -5.25 25.12 -23.11
CA VAL A 226 -3.85 25.24 -22.68
C VAL A 226 -3.59 24.46 -21.41
N ASN A 227 -4.45 24.60 -20.41
CA ASN A 227 -4.24 23.98 -19.09
C ASN A 227 -4.45 22.45 -19.12
N TYR A 228 -5.54 21.98 -19.72
CA TYR A 228 -5.91 20.55 -19.64
C TYR A 228 -5.36 19.73 -20.81
N HIS A 229 -5.30 20.28 -22.02
CA HIS A 229 -4.86 19.51 -23.19
C HIS A 229 -3.37 19.64 -23.45
N HIS A 230 -2.77 20.84 -23.27
CA HIS A 230 -1.36 21.06 -23.56
C HIS A 230 -0.46 20.92 -22.33
N ALA A 231 -0.87 21.45 -21.17
CA ALA A 231 -0.02 21.46 -19.99
C ALA A 231 -0.20 20.18 -19.15
N LEU A 232 -1.43 19.82 -18.75
CA LEU A 232 -1.66 18.70 -17.86
C LEU A 232 -1.18 17.37 -18.46
N LYS A 233 -1.36 17.17 -19.76
CA LYS A 233 -0.90 15.95 -20.44
C LYS A 233 0.60 15.67 -20.23
N ASN A 234 1.43 16.70 -20.17
CA ASN A 234 2.86 16.58 -19.93
C ASN A 234 3.21 16.64 -18.44
N ALA A 235 2.45 17.42 -17.67
CA ALA A 235 2.65 17.56 -16.22
C ALA A 235 2.24 16.30 -15.43
N VAL A 236 1.42 15.41 -16.01
CA VAL A 236 0.92 14.21 -15.34
C VAL A 236 1.99 13.11 -15.17
N LEU A 237 3.08 13.15 -15.93
CA LEU A 237 4.14 12.14 -15.86
C LEU A 237 4.73 11.95 -14.45
N PRO A 238 5.25 13.01 -13.78
CA PRO A 238 5.72 12.89 -12.39
C PRO A 238 4.60 12.51 -11.42
N VAL A 239 3.34 12.87 -11.74
CA VAL A 239 2.18 12.56 -10.90
C VAL A 239 1.86 11.06 -10.92
N ILE A 240 1.90 10.42 -12.09
CA ILE A 240 1.71 8.96 -12.22
C ILE A 240 2.76 8.21 -11.39
N THR A 241 3.99 8.70 -11.38
CA THR A 241 5.05 8.13 -10.54
C THR A 241 4.69 8.15 -9.06
N VAL A 242 4.31 9.32 -8.59
CA VAL A 242 3.97 9.49 -7.18
C VAL A 242 2.78 8.62 -6.81
N ILE A 243 1.75 8.55 -7.66
CA ILE A 243 0.61 7.65 -7.45
C ILE A 243 1.06 6.18 -7.42
N GLY A 244 1.99 5.77 -8.27
CA GLY A 244 2.54 4.41 -8.27
C GLY A 244 3.32 4.09 -6.99
N ILE A 245 4.18 5.01 -6.53
CA ILE A 245 4.91 4.86 -5.26
C ILE A 245 3.93 4.81 -4.08
N GLU A 246 2.90 5.68 -4.06
CA GLU A 246 1.86 5.67 -3.04
C GLU A 246 1.05 4.37 -3.08
N ALA A 247 0.78 3.78 -4.25
CA ALA A 247 0.11 2.49 -4.37
C ALA A 247 0.91 1.38 -3.68
N ALA A 248 2.22 1.31 -3.93
CA ALA A 248 3.11 0.36 -3.28
C ALA A 248 3.15 0.57 -1.75
N PHE A 249 3.24 1.84 -1.32
CA PHE A 249 3.25 2.21 0.10
C PHE A 249 1.94 1.84 0.80
N LEU A 250 0.78 2.09 0.18
CA LEU A 250 -0.52 1.82 0.78
C LEU A 250 -0.72 0.34 1.08
N ILE A 251 -0.28 -0.56 0.21
CA ILE A 251 -0.46 -2.01 0.41
C ILE A 251 0.27 -2.49 1.67
N GLY A 252 1.46 -1.94 1.97
CA GLY A 252 2.19 -2.25 3.21
C GLY A 252 1.82 -1.36 4.40
N GLY A 253 1.25 -0.18 4.17
CA GLY A 253 1.08 0.89 5.17
C GLY A 253 -0.30 1.04 5.78
N LEU A 254 -1.28 0.19 5.44
CA LEU A 254 -2.66 0.30 5.93
C LEU A 254 -2.89 -0.26 7.35
N ILE A 255 -1.86 -0.75 8.03
CA ILE A 255 -1.94 -1.41 9.34
C ILE A 255 -2.79 -0.60 10.33
N VAL A 256 -2.44 0.66 10.51
CA VAL A 256 -3.09 1.51 11.52
C VAL A 256 -4.53 1.80 11.13
N THR A 257 -4.79 2.04 9.84
CA THR A 257 -6.14 2.30 9.34
C THR A 257 -7.04 1.08 9.47
N GLU A 258 -6.55 -0.10 9.07
CA GLU A 258 -7.29 -1.35 9.23
C GLU A 258 -7.59 -1.65 10.70
N THR A 259 -6.66 -1.31 11.61
CA THR A 259 -6.85 -1.49 13.04
C THR A 259 -7.87 -0.49 13.60
N VAL A 260 -7.76 0.80 13.28
CA VAL A 260 -8.65 1.87 13.79
C VAL A 260 -10.09 1.65 13.34
N PHE A 261 -10.29 1.26 12.08
CA PHE A 261 -11.62 1.03 11.50
C PHE A 261 -12.10 -0.42 11.63
N ASN A 262 -11.36 -1.26 12.39
CA ASN A 262 -11.65 -2.69 12.58
C ASN A 262 -11.83 -3.48 11.26
N ILE A 263 -11.07 -3.12 10.23
CA ILE A 263 -11.10 -3.78 8.91
C ILE A 263 -10.23 -5.04 8.96
N PRO A 264 -10.77 -6.24 8.64
CA PRO A 264 -10.01 -7.48 8.67
C PRO A 264 -9.17 -7.66 7.39
N GLY A 265 -8.25 -6.73 7.13
CA GLY A 265 -7.35 -6.77 5.99
C GLY A 265 -6.04 -7.51 6.27
N ILE A 266 -5.17 -7.57 5.24
CA ILE A 266 -3.88 -8.28 5.32
C ILE A 266 -2.88 -7.58 6.24
N ALA A 267 -2.91 -6.24 6.31
CA ALA A 267 -1.94 -5.50 7.11
C ALA A 267 -2.20 -5.65 8.62
N ARG A 268 -3.46 -5.61 9.03
CA ARG A 268 -3.86 -5.94 10.41
C ARG A 268 -3.55 -7.40 10.74
N PHE A 269 -3.88 -8.32 9.85
CA PHE A 269 -3.63 -9.74 10.06
C PHE A 269 -2.12 -10.05 10.19
N LEU A 270 -1.26 -9.34 9.48
CA LEU A 270 0.19 -9.43 9.65
C LEU A 270 0.62 -9.07 11.08
N VAL A 271 0.06 -8.00 11.66
CA VAL A 271 0.40 -7.61 13.05
C VAL A 271 -0.11 -8.63 14.06
N GLU A 272 -1.31 -9.18 13.84
CA GLU A 272 -1.84 -10.25 14.67
C GLU A 272 -0.95 -11.49 14.62
N ALA A 273 -0.55 -11.93 13.42
CA ALA A 273 0.36 -13.05 13.21
C ALA A 273 1.75 -12.82 13.81
N LEU A 274 2.28 -11.59 13.74
CA LEU A 274 3.55 -11.22 14.39
C LEU A 274 3.49 -11.33 15.91
N ARG A 275 2.38 -10.93 16.53
CA ARG A 275 2.20 -11.03 17.98
C ARG A 275 2.21 -12.48 18.45
N TRP A 276 1.63 -13.39 17.68
CA TRP A 276 1.57 -14.81 17.98
C TRP A 276 2.75 -15.60 17.45
N ARG A 277 3.69 -14.94 16.74
CA ARG A 277 4.83 -15.61 16.08
C ARG A 277 4.41 -16.73 15.13
N ASP A 278 3.29 -16.54 14.46
CA ASP A 278 2.78 -17.44 13.44
C ASP A 278 3.63 -17.36 12.17
N TYR A 279 4.76 -18.07 12.16
CA TYR A 279 5.76 -17.97 11.10
C TYR A 279 5.19 -18.21 9.69
N PRO A 280 4.37 -19.26 9.44
CA PRO A 280 3.79 -19.45 8.11
C PRO A 280 2.98 -18.27 7.64
N ILE A 281 2.12 -17.68 8.49
CA ILE A 281 1.33 -16.51 8.12
C ILE A 281 2.22 -15.29 7.88
N VAL A 282 3.15 -15.00 8.79
CA VAL A 282 4.03 -13.82 8.67
C VAL A 282 4.89 -13.89 7.40
N GLN A 283 5.55 -15.03 7.15
CA GLN A 283 6.43 -15.22 5.99
C GLN A 283 5.68 -15.05 4.68
N ASN A 284 4.50 -15.66 4.58
CA ASN A 284 3.70 -15.62 3.37
C ASN A 284 3.06 -14.24 3.14
N LEU A 285 2.59 -13.56 4.18
CA LEU A 285 2.05 -12.20 4.07
C LEU A 285 3.13 -11.20 3.67
N VAL A 286 4.31 -11.23 4.30
CA VAL A 286 5.42 -10.34 3.93
C VAL A 286 5.87 -10.62 2.50
N MET A 287 5.97 -11.89 2.11
CA MET A 287 6.33 -12.26 0.74
C MET A 287 5.26 -11.80 -0.26
N PHE A 288 3.97 -11.95 0.05
CA PHE A 288 2.88 -11.44 -0.76
C PHE A 288 2.95 -9.91 -0.91
N ILE A 289 3.11 -9.16 0.18
CA ILE A 289 3.25 -7.71 0.15
C ILE A 289 4.47 -7.31 -0.69
N ALA A 290 5.60 -7.98 -0.51
CA ALA A 290 6.81 -7.75 -1.30
C ALA A 290 6.56 -7.99 -2.81
N CYS A 291 5.90 -9.07 -3.17
CA CYS A 291 5.52 -9.36 -4.57
C CYS A 291 4.65 -8.24 -5.15
N VAL A 292 3.65 -7.77 -4.40
CA VAL A 292 2.77 -6.69 -4.87
C VAL A 292 3.52 -5.37 -5.01
N VAL A 293 4.38 -5.01 -4.05
CA VAL A 293 5.22 -3.79 -4.12
C VAL A 293 6.16 -3.85 -5.33
N VAL A 294 6.88 -4.95 -5.50
CA VAL A 294 7.83 -5.14 -6.61
C VAL A 294 7.10 -5.13 -7.96
N PHE A 295 5.93 -5.78 -8.03
CA PHE A 295 5.08 -5.77 -9.22
C PHE A 295 4.55 -4.37 -9.54
N THR A 296 4.09 -3.62 -8.54
CA THR A 296 3.62 -2.24 -8.71
C THR A 296 4.72 -1.35 -9.24
N ASN A 297 5.93 -1.44 -8.69
CA ASN A 297 7.09 -0.70 -9.20
C ASN A 297 7.40 -1.07 -10.66
N PHE A 298 7.33 -2.37 -11.00
CA PHE A 298 7.53 -2.82 -12.36
C PHE A 298 6.49 -2.24 -13.34
N VAL A 299 5.21 -2.20 -12.93
CA VAL A 299 4.14 -1.57 -13.73
C VAL A 299 4.41 -0.08 -13.92
N VAL A 300 4.84 0.63 -12.88
CA VAL A 300 5.21 2.05 -12.97
C VAL A 300 6.37 2.25 -13.95
N ASP A 301 7.40 1.42 -13.90
CA ASP A 301 8.53 1.46 -14.83
C ASP A 301 8.10 1.21 -16.29
N LEU A 302 7.14 0.30 -16.51
CA LEU A 302 6.56 0.06 -17.82
C LEU A 302 5.75 1.25 -18.34
N LEU A 303 4.96 1.89 -17.45
CA LEU A 303 4.22 3.10 -17.79
C LEU A 303 5.17 4.23 -18.19
N TYR A 304 6.29 4.40 -17.49
CA TYR A 304 7.33 5.34 -17.91
C TYR A 304 7.86 5.05 -19.29
N ALA A 305 8.27 3.80 -19.55
CA ALA A 305 8.80 3.41 -20.85
C ALA A 305 7.78 3.55 -21.99
N ALA A 306 6.47 3.49 -21.67
CA ALA A 306 5.38 3.68 -22.64
C ALA A 306 5.11 5.18 -22.92
N ILE A 307 5.22 6.05 -21.90
CA ILE A 307 4.85 7.46 -22.00
C ILE A 307 6.05 8.31 -22.48
N ASP A 308 7.28 8.02 -22.03
CA ASP A 308 8.49 8.70 -22.47
C ASP A 308 9.36 7.80 -23.36
N PRO A 309 9.32 7.98 -24.70
CA PRO A 309 10.13 7.21 -25.62
C PRO A 309 11.66 7.38 -25.42
N ARG A 310 12.10 8.44 -24.75
CA ARG A 310 13.53 8.72 -24.54
C ARG A 310 14.17 7.73 -23.55
N ILE A 311 13.39 7.19 -22.62
CA ILE A 311 13.85 6.18 -21.66
C ILE A 311 14.14 4.83 -22.34
N ARG A 312 13.63 4.60 -23.55
CA ARG A 312 13.83 3.36 -24.31
C ARG A 312 15.25 3.18 -24.85
N PHE A 313 16.05 4.22 -24.87
CA PHE A 313 17.38 4.26 -25.53
C PHE A 313 18.53 4.61 -24.56
N GLY A 314 18.27 4.72 -23.25
CA GLY A 314 19.33 4.86 -22.24
C GLY A 314 19.89 3.49 -21.89
N ASP A 315 21.17 3.27 -22.14
CA ASP A 315 21.99 2.11 -21.76
C ASP A 315 22.06 1.91 -20.23
#